data_cb0e2be67b90f52effebd0b1df557962
#
_entry.id   cb0e2be67b90f52effebd0b1df557962
#
_cell.length_a   1.000
_cell.length_b   1.000
_cell.length_c   1.000
_cell.angle_alpha   90.00
_cell.angle_beta   90.00
_cell.angle_gamma   90.00
#
_symmetry.space_group_name_H-M   'P 1'
#
loop_
_entity.id
_entity.type
_entity.pdbx_description
1 polymer ?
#
loop_
_entity_poly.entity_id
_entity_poly.type
_entity_poly.pdbx_seq_one_letter_code
_entity_poly.pdbx_strand_id
1 'polypeptide(L)'
;YMRETFSIALVIIGALIGAGFASGQEIYSFFYSYGIIGIVGIIVTCGLIGLMIYKSLKIICSKEINSYDEILRIFIKNERVTKIINMILNILLLVTFYIMIAGFGAYFEQELGIHRVIGNIILAILTTIVFFTSVKGVLRVSEYIVPILIIFIVLVGITNLLTINPEIELPVMKRGWFLSSIKYCSYN
;
A
#
# COMPACT_ATOMS: atom_id res chain seq x y z
N TYR A 1 -8.04 23.57 4.72
CA TYR A 1 -8.91 22.38 4.87
C TYR A 1 -8.86 21.45 3.66
N MET A 2 -9.25 21.88 2.43
CA MET A 2 -9.27 21.00 1.23
C MET A 2 -7.89 20.46 0.87
N ARG A 3 -6.84 21.28 0.92
CA ARG A 3 -5.47 20.85 0.60
C ARG A 3 -4.96 19.81 1.61
N GLU A 4 -5.18 20.03 2.88
CA GLU A 4 -4.76 19.08 3.93
C GLU A 4 -5.48 17.72 3.80
N THR A 5 -6.79 17.74 3.53
CA THR A 5 -7.56 16.52 3.28
C THR A 5 -7.03 15.77 2.07
N PHE A 6 -6.68 16.48 1.00
CA PHE A 6 -6.09 15.87 -0.20
C PHE A 6 -4.72 15.26 0.07
N SER A 7 -3.87 15.96 0.82
CA SER A 7 -2.55 15.45 1.23
C SER A 7 -2.66 14.15 2.05
N ILE A 8 -3.58 14.11 3.01
CA ILE A 8 -3.83 12.92 3.82
C ILE A 8 -4.33 11.77 2.95
N ALA A 9 -5.25 12.03 2.02
CA ALA A 9 -5.73 11.02 1.09
C ALA A 9 -4.61 10.44 0.23
N LEU A 10 -3.68 11.27 -0.26
CA LEU A 10 -2.52 10.82 -1.03
C LEU A 10 -1.57 9.96 -0.19
N VAL A 11 -1.36 10.29 1.09
CA VAL A 11 -0.56 9.43 1.98
C VAL A 11 -1.22 8.06 2.17
N ILE A 12 -2.54 8.03 2.39
CA ILE A 12 -3.28 6.78 2.53
C ILE A 12 -3.17 5.94 1.24
N ILE A 13 -3.38 6.56 0.07
CA ILE A 13 -3.23 5.90 -1.22
C ILE A 13 -1.80 5.39 -1.40
N GLY A 14 -0.79 6.21 -1.09
CA GLY A 14 0.62 5.81 -1.18
C GLY A 14 0.98 4.65 -0.25
N ALA A 15 0.39 4.60 0.93
CA ALA A 15 0.58 3.48 1.86
C ALA A 15 -0.06 2.18 1.35
N LEU A 16 -1.21 2.26 0.65
CA LEU A 16 -1.87 1.11 0.04
C LEU A 16 -1.13 0.61 -1.22
N ILE A 17 -0.45 1.49 -1.95
CA ILE A 17 0.34 1.13 -3.13
C ILE A 17 1.72 0.62 -2.67
N GLY A 18 1.77 -0.64 -2.24
CA GLY A 18 3.03 -1.31 -1.93
C GLY A 18 3.77 -1.84 -3.16
N ALA A 19 4.92 -2.46 -2.94
CA ALA A 19 5.73 -3.06 -4.01
C ALA A 19 4.98 -4.16 -4.78
N GLY A 20 4.14 -4.95 -4.10
CA GLY A 20 3.32 -5.99 -4.71
C GLY A 20 2.25 -5.44 -5.64
N PHE A 21 1.64 -4.30 -5.28
CA PHE A 21 0.68 -3.60 -6.15
C PHE A 21 1.40 -2.98 -7.35
N ALA A 22 2.53 -2.30 -7.12
CA ALA A 22 3.31 -1.65 -8.19
C ALA A 22 3.84 -2.65 -9.22
N SER A 23 4.21 -3.87 -8.81
CA SER A 23 4.63 -4.95 -9.71
C SER A 23 3.46 -5.67 -10.40
N GLY A 24 2.21 -5.38 -10.03
CA GLY A 24 1.03 -6.08 -10.51
C GLY A 24 0.82 -7.47 -9.91
N GLN A 25 1.74 -7.97 -9.09
CA GLN A 25 1.67 -9.32 -8.51
C GLN A 25 0.44 -9.52 -7.63
N GLU A 26 0.09 -8.51 -6.84
CA GLU A 26 -1.11 -8.56 -5.99
C GLU A 26 -2.39 -8.57 -6.83
N ILE A 27 -2.47 -7.71 -7.85
CA ILE A 27 -3.62 -7.67 -8.76
C ILE A 27 -3.79 -9.01 -9.45
N TYR A 28 -2.70 -9.60 -9.93
CA TYR A 28 -2.71 -10.92 -10.55
C TYR A 28 -3.18 -12.00 -9.58
N SER A 29 -2.60 -12.09 -8.39
CA SER A 29 -2.84 -13.17 -7.43
C SER A 29 -4.23 -13.11 -6.81
N PHE A 30 -4.72 -11.91 -6.48
CA PHE A 30 -5.98 -11.76 -5.75
C PHE A 30 -7.19 -11.54 -6.65
N PHE A 31 -7.00 -11.05 -7.88
CA PHE A 31 -8.12 -10.68 -8.76
C PHE A 31 -8.04 -11.31 -10.14
N TYR A 32 -6.95 -11.12 -10.89
CA TYR A 32 -6.85 -11.58 -12.27
C TYR A 32 -7.01 -13.10 -12.40
N SER A 33 -6.46 -13.88 -11.49
CA SER A 33 -6.56 -15.35 -11.46
C SER A 33 -8.00 -15.87 -11.33
N TYR A 34 -8.97 -14.99 -11.03
CA TYR A 34 -10.40 -15.33 -10.94
C TYR A 34 -11.20 -14.94 -12.20
N GLY A 35 -10.54 -14.43 -13.24
CA GLY A 35 -11.18 -14.03 -14.49
C GLY A 35 -12.03 -12.77 -14.34
N ILE A 36 -13.09 -12.66 -15.14
CA ILE A 36 -13.98 -11.48 -15.17
C ILE A 36 -14.57 -11.16 -13.80
N ILE A 37 -14.87 -12.17 -12.99
CA ILE A 37 -15.44 -11.98 -11.66
C ILE A 37 -14.43 -11.32 -10.69
N GLY A 38 -13.14 -11.35 -11.00
CA GLY A 38 -12.11 -10.61 -10.27
C GLY A 38 -12.34 -9.10 -10.30
N ILE A 39 -12.96 -8.55 -11.37
CA ILE A 39 -13.33 -7.12 -11.44
C ILE A 39 -14.36 -6.78 -10.35
N VAL A 40 -15.34 -7.66 -10.14
CA VAL A 40 -16.31 -7.52 -9.05
C VAL A 40 -15.58 -7.56 -7.70
N GLY A 41 -14.58 -8.46 -7.59
CA GLY A 41 -13.69 -8.55 -6.42
C GLY A 41 -12.97 -7.23 -6.13
N ILE A 42 -12.44 -6.54 -7.15
CA ILE A 42 -11.80 -5.23 -6.99
C ILE A 42 -12.80 -4.20 -6.45
N ILE A 43 -14.00 -4.11 -7.03
CA ILE A 43 -15.04 -3.15 -6.59
C ILE A 43 -15.41 -3.39 -5.13
N VAL A 44 -15.63 -4.66 -4.75
CA VAL A 44 -15.95 -5.04 -3.37
C VAL A 44 -14.80 -4.67 -2.43
N THR A 45 -13.57 -4.97 -2.81
CA THR A 45 -12.37 -4.63 -2.03
C THR A 45 -12.23 -3.14 -1.83
N CYS A 46 -12.36 -2.34 -2.90
CA CYS A 46 -12.31 -0.87 -2.81
C CYS A 46 -13.39 -0.32 -1.86
N GLY A 47 -14.60 -0.86 -1.94
CA GLY A 47 -15.70 -0.51 -1.02
C GLY A 47 -15.38 -0.85 0.44
N LEU A 48 -14.86 -2.04 0.70
CA LEU A 48 -14.51 -2.49 2.05
C LEU A 48 -13.36 -1.65 2.63
N ILE A 49 -12.28 -1.45 1.88
CA ILE A 49 -11.14 -0.61 2.31
C ILE A 49 -11.62 0.83 2.57
N GLY A 50 -12.42 1.40 1.67
CA GLY A 50 -12.98 2.74 1.85
C GLY A 50 -13.85 2.86 3.13
N LEU A 51 -14.67 1.85 3.41
CA LEU A 51 -15.46 1.79 4.65
C LEU A 51 -14.59 1.65 5.90
N MET A 52 -13.52 0.85 5.84
CA MET A 52 -12.58 0.69 6.95
C MET A 52 -11.85 1.99 7.25
N ILE A 53 -11.33 2.67 6.21
CA ILE A 53 -10.67 3.97 6.34
C ILE A 53 -11.64 5.01 6.91
N TYR A 54 -12.86 5.10 6.36
CA TYR A 54 -13.88 6.03 6.85
C TYR A 54 -14.20 5.83 8.34
N LYS A 55 -14.44 4.58 8.75
CA LYS A 55 -14.70 4.26 10.17
C LYS A 55 -13.51 4.58 11.06
N SER A 56 -12.29 4.25 10.62
CA SER A 56 -11.07 4.53 11.37
C SER A 56 -10.87 6.04 11.57
N LEU A 57 -10.97 6.84 10.50
CA LEU A 57 -10.87 8.29 10.58
C LEU A 57 -11.97 8.90 11.47
N LYS A 58 -13.20 8.39 11.38
CA LYS A 58 -14.29 8.84 12.23
C LYS A 58 -14.01 8.60 13.72
N ILE A 59 -13.45 7.44 14.07
CA ILE A 59 -13.08 7.12 15.46
C ILE A 59 -11.92 8.03 15.91
N ILE A 60 -10.90 8.21 15.08
CA ILE A 60 -9.74 9.06 15.38
C ILE A 60 -10.20 10.50 15.66
N CYS A 61 -11.00 11.06 14.75
CA CYS A 61 -11.49 12.43 14.90
C CYS A 61 -12.47 12.60 16.07
N SER A 62 -13.35 11.62 16.33
CA SER A 62 -14.34 11.74 17.40
C SER A 62 -13.74 11.58 18.80
N LYS A 63 -12.61 10.90 18.93
CA LYS A 63 -11.94 10.64 20.22
C LYS A 63 -10.65 11.45 20.38
N GLU A 64 -10.34 12.34 19.44
CA GLU A 64 -9.12 13.19 19.45
C GLU A 64 -7.83 12.37 19.66
N ILE A 65 -7.74 11.21 19.00
CA ILE A 65 -6.65 10.25 19.16
C ILE A 65 -5.39 10.82 18.51
N ASN A 66 -4.31 10.91 19.29
CA ASN A 66 -3.05 11.47 18.84
C ASN A 66 -1.94 10.43 18.65
N SER A 67 -2.15 9.19 19.10
CA SER A 67 -1.17 8.13 19.02
C SER A 67 -1.76 6.79 18.63
N TYR A 68 -0.92 5.95 18.01
CA TYR A 68 -1.31 4.59 17.64
C TYR A 68 -1.63 3.72 18.88
N ASP A 69 -0.92 3.96 19.98
CA ASP A 69 -1.17 3.28 21.26
C ASP A 69 -2.59 3.53 21.79
N GLU A 70 -3.10 4.74 21.61
CA GLU A 70 -4.47 5.08 22.01
C GLU A 70 -5.51 4.32 21.20
N ILE A 71 -5.27 4.15 19.89
CA ILE A 71 -6.13 3.33 19.04
C ILE A 71 -6.20 1.90 19.56
N LEU A 72 -5.05 1.30 19.85
CA LEU A 72 -5.00 -0.08 20.36
C LEU A 72 -5.71 -0.23 21.70
N ARG A 73 -5.60 0.74 22.61
CA ARG A 73 -6.27 0.73 23.92
C ARG A 73 -7.80 0.80 23.84
N ILE A 74 -8.34 1.32 22.73
CA ILE A 74 -9.79 1.30 22.50
C ILE A 74 -10.31 -0.12 22.31
N PHE A 75 -9.53 -0.95 21.61
CA PHE A 75 -9.90 -2.32 21.27
C PHE A 75 -9.43 -3.33 22.33
N ILE A 76 -8.30 -3.05 22.98
CA ILE A 76 -7.62 -3.97 23.89
C ILE A 76 -7.49 -3.31 25.26
N LYS A 77 -8.30 -3.77 26.22
CA LYS A 77 -8.30 -3.24 27.59
C LYS A 77 -7.09 -3.66 28.42
N ASN A 78 -6.37 -4.71 28.00
CA ASN A 78 -5.25 -5.26 28.76
C ASN A 78 -3.93 -4.63 28.33
N GLU A 79 -3.29 -3.85 29.20
CA GLU A 79 -2.04 -3.15 28.91
C GLU A 79 -0.87 -4.08 28.50
N ARG A 80 -0.80 -5.29 29.06
CA ARG A 80 0.26 -6.24 28.70
C ARG A 80 0.10 -6.71 27.26
N VAL A 81 -1.15 -7.01 26.85
CA VAL A 81 -1.47 -7.43 25.49
C VAL A 81 -1.21 -6.29 24.53
N THR A 82 -1.58 -5.05 24.86
CA THR A 82 -1.29 -3.86 24.02
C THR A 82 0.21 -3.68 23.80
N LYS A 83 1.03 -3.81 24.84
CA LYS A 83 2.50 -3.71 24.72
C LYS A 83 3.09 -4.80 23.83
N ILE A 84 2.62 -6.04 23.96
CA ILE A 84 3.09 -7.17 23.13
C ILE A 84 2.71 -6.92 21.65
N ILE A 85 1.47 -6.50 21.38
CA ILE A 85 1.02 -6.21 20.02
C ILE A 85 1.82 -5.06 19.42
N ASN A 86 2.05 -3.98 20.17
CA ASN A 86 2.90 -2.87 19.73
C ASN A 86 4.31 -3.33 19.39
N MET A 87 4.90 -4.17 20.22
CA MET A 87 6.23 -4.70 19.96
C MET A 87 6.26 -5.52 18.65
N ILE A 88 5.27 -6.40 18.47
CA ILE A 88 5.15 -7.21 17.23
C ILE A 88 4.99 -6.31 16.01
N LEU A 89 4.12 -5.30 16.07
CA LEU A 89 3.88 -4.38 14.96
C LEU A 89 5.12 -3.55 14.63
N ASN A 90 5.85 -3.07 15.64
CA ASN A 90 7.09 -2.34 15.41
C ASN A 90 8.15 -3.22 14.73
N ILE A 91 8.26 -4.49 15.13
CA ILE A 91 9.16 -5.45 14.47
C ILE A 91 8.71 -5.69 13.03
N LEU A 92 7.41 -5.89 12.78
CA LEU A 92 6.88 -6.06 11.43
C LEU A 92 7.16 -4.86 10.53
N LEU A 93 6.93 -3.64 11.02
CA LEU A 93 7.23 -2.40 10.28
C LEU A 93 8.71 -2.29 9.95
N LEU A 94 9.57 -2.63 10.90
CA LEU A 94 11.03 -2.61 10.72
C LEU A 94 11.47 -3.64 9.67
N VAL A 95 10.93 -4.86 9.73
CA VAL A 95 11.19 -5.91 8.73
C VAL A 95 10.72 -5.47 7.34
N THR A 96 9.51 -4.91 7.25
CA THR A 96 8.96 -4.39 5.98
C THR A 96 9.86 -3.28 5.39
N PHE A 97 10.36 -2.39 6.23
CA PHE A 97 11.30 -1.34 5.82
C PHE A 97 12.59 -1.93 5.22
N TYR A 98 13.18 -2.94 5.85
CA TYR A 98 14.37 -3.60 5.31
C TYR A 98 14.09 -4.35 4.01
N ILE A 99 12.93 -4.99 3.89
CA ILE A 99 12.51 -5.66 2.64
C ILE A 99 12.40 -4.65 1.51
N MET A 100 11.82 -3.46 1.76
CA MET A 100 11.72 -2.40 0.75
C MET A 100 13.08 -1.88 0.30
N ILE A 101 14.02 -1.66 1.24
CA ILE A 101 15.40 -1.26 0.91
C ILE A 101 16.06 -2.33 0.04
N ALA A 102 15.97 -3.60 0.44
CA ALA A 102 16.57 -4.71 -0.29
C ALA A 102 15.97 -4.86 -1.69
N GLY A 103 14.65 -4.69 -1.82
CA GLY A 103 13.94 -4.73 -3.10
C GLY A 103 14.37 -3.61 -4.04
N PHE A 104 14.57 -2.40 -3.54
CA PHE A 104 15.07 -1.28 -4.32
C PHE A 104 16.49 -1.51 -4.83
N GLY A 105 17.37 -2.07 -3.99
CA GLY A 105 18.71 -2.44 -4.41
C GLY A 105 18.73 -3.57 -5.44
N ALA A 106 17.84 -4.56 -5.32
CA ALA A 106 17.69 -5.60 -6.31
C ALA A 106 17.23 -5.04 -7.67
N TYR A 107 16.32 -4.05 -7.68
CA TYR A 107 15.91 -3.33 -8.87
C TYR A 107 17.11 -2.62 -9.54
N PHE A 108 17.96 -1.94 -8.77
CA PHE A 108 19.18 -1.28 -9.30
C PHE A 108 20.12 -2.28 -9.95
N GLU A 109 20.28 -3.46 -9.38
CA GLU A 109 21.15 -4.51 -9.93
C GLU A 109 20.56 -5.11 -11.22
N GLN A 110 19.24 -5.38 -11.25
CA GLN A 110 18.59 -6.04 -12.37
C GLN A 110 18.37 -5.12 -13.58
N GLU A 111 17.93 -3.88 -13.34
CA GLU A 111 17.54 -2.96 -14.43
C GLU A 111 18.67 -2.03 -14.86
N LEU A 112 19.52 -1.61 -13.94
CA LEU A 112 20.58 -0.64 -14.21
C LEU A 112 21.98 -1.25 -14.26
N GLY A 113 22.13 -2.53 -13.90
CA GLY A 113 23.45 -3.18 -13.80
C GLY A 113 24.35 -2.60 -12.70
N ILE A 114 23.79 -1.83 -11.77
CA ILE A 114 24.49 -1.17 -10.67
C ILE A 114 24.43 -2.08 -9.44
N HIS A 115 25.55 -2.22 -8.74
CA HIS A 115 25.60 -3.08 -7.56
C HIS A 115 24.51 -2.71 -6.54
N ARG A 116 23.74 -3.72 -6.07
CA ARG A 116 22.57 -3.55 -5.18
C ARG A 116 22.83 -2.70 -3.93
N VAL A 117 24.04 -2.73 -3.39
CA VAL A 117 24.40 -1.95 -2.20
C VAL A 117 24.25 -0.45 -2.46
N ILE A 118 24.53 0.03 -3.67
CA ILE A 118 24.40 1.44 -4.04
C ILE A 118 22.93 1.85 -3.99
N GLY A 119 22.04 1.05 -4.59
CA GLY A 119 20.58 1.28 -4.51
C GLY A 119 20.08 1.29 -3.06
N ASN A 120 20.51 0.33 -2.24
CA ASN A 120 20.16 0.28 -0.82
C ASN A 120 20.57 1.55 -0.07
N ILE A 121 21.81 2.01 -0.29
CA ILE A 121 22.34 3.24 0.36
C ILE A 121 21.55 4.47 -0.10
N ILE A 122 21.28 4.60 -1.39
CA ILE A 122 20.51 5.73 -1.94
C ILE A 122 19.13 5.79 -1.26
N LEU A 123 18.40 4.68 -1.23
CA LEU A 123 17.07 4.66 -0.61
C LEU A 123 17.14 4.93 0.90
N ALA A 124 18.12 4.35 1.59
CA ALA A 124 18.31 4.57 3.03
C ALA A 124 18.59 6.05 3.35
N ILE A 125 19.40 6.72 2.53
CA ILE A 125 19.67 8.16 2.69
C ILE A 125 18.41 8.97 2.43
N LEU A 126 17.70 8.71 1.32
CA LEU A 126 16.47 9.43 0.96
C LEU A 126 15.41 9.29 2.06
N THR A 127 15.17 8.07 2.55
CA THR A 127 14.20 7.84 3.64
C THR A 127 14.62 8.52 4.93
N THR A 128 15.91 8.54 5.24
CA THR A 128 16.44 9.24 6.42
C THR A 128 16.22 10.76 6.32
N ILE A 129 16.48 11.36 5.15
CA ILE A 129 16.22 12.79 4.92
C ILE A 129 14.72 13.10 5.12
N VAL A 130 13.82 12.29 4.54
CA VAL A 130 12.37 12.48 4.71
C VAL A 130 11.98 12.33 6.18
N PHE A 131 12.55 11.38 6.90
CA PHE A 131 12.29 11.16 8.32
C PHE A 131 12.64 12.39 9.18
N PHE A 132 13.77 13.05 8.92
CA PHE A 132 14.17 14.27 9.63
C PHE A 132 13.21 15.45 9.38
N THR A 133 12.46 15.46 8.31
CA THR A 133 11.45 16.49 8.04
C THR A 133 10.10 16.22 8.73
N SER A 134 10.01 15.13 9.51
CA SER A 134 8.80 14.71 10.26
C SER A 134 7.61 14.42 9.33
N VAL A 135 6.40 14.40 9.90
CA VAL A 135 5.14 14.14 9.16
C VAL A 135 4.94 15.08 7.98
N LYS A 136 5.38 16.36 8.10
CA LYS A 136 5.27 17.34 7.01
C LYS A 136 6.09 16.95 5.78
N GLY A 137 7.23 16.30 5.98
CA GLY A 137 8.04 15.78 4.87
C GLY A 137 7.36 14.63 4.15
N VAL A 138 6.83 13.67 4.90
CA VAL A 138 6.08 12.54 4.32
C VAL A 138 4.88 13.02 3.52
N LEU A 139 4.10 13.96 4.07
CA LEU A 139 2.97 14.59 3.36
C LEU A 139 3.42 15.22 2.04
N ARG A 140 4.47 16.03 2.07
CA ARG A 140 4.99 16.71 0.88
C ARG A 140 5.50 15.75 -0.19
N VAL A 141 6.24 14.73 0.20
CA VAL A 141 6.75 13.70 -0.71
C VAL A 141 5.59 12.95 -1.35
N SER A 142 4.58 12.57 -0.57
CA SER A 142 3.38 11.88 -1.07
C SER A 142 2.56 12.76 -2.02
N GLU A 143 2.45 14.08 -1.76
CA GLU A 143 1.76 15.04 -2.64
C GLU A 143 2.33 15.06 -4.08
N TYR A 144 3.62 14.80 -4.24
CA TYR A 144 4.27 14.79 -5.56
C TYR A 144 4.39 13.39 -6.15
N ILE A 145 4.87 12.42 -5.37
CA ILE A 145 5.19 11.08 -5.89
C ILE A 145 3.93 10.29 -6.20
N VAL A 146 2.90 10.33 -5.34
CA VAL A 146 1.71 9.49 -5.52
C VAL A 146 0.91 9.86 -6.78
N PRO A 147 0.64 11.14 -7.10
CA PRO A 147 -0.01 11.48 -8.36
C PRO A 147 0.77 11.05 -9.60
N ILE A 148 2.10 11.23 -9.58
CA ILE A 148 2.97 10.79 -10.68
C ILE A 148 2.86 9.27 -10.87
N LEU A 149 2.89 8.52 -9.78
CA LEU A 149 2.78 7.07 -9.80
C LEU A 149 1.42 6.61 -10.33
N ILE A 150 0.32 7.25 -9.90
CA ILE A 150 -1.04 6.97 -10.41
C ILE A 150 -1.11 7.23 -11.91
N ILE A 151 -0.60 8.36 -12.38
CA ILE A 151 -0.56 8.70 -13.82
C ILE A 151 0.21 7.63 -14.59
N PHE A 152 1.36 7.20 -14.05
CA PHE A 152 2.19 6.17 -14.70
C PHE A 152 1.46 4.83 -14.80
N ILE A 153 0.80 4.39 -13.72
CA ILE A 153 0.01 3.14 -13.71
C ILE A 153 -1.12 3.22 -14.74
N VAL A 154 -1.84 4.35 -14.80
CA VAL A 154 -2.94 4.55 -15.76
C VAL A 154 -2.42 4.54 -17.19
N LEU A 155 -1.29 5.22 -17.48
CA LEU A 155 -0.68 5.22 -18.80
C LEU A 155 -0.26 3.82 -19.24
N VAL A 156 0.41 3.07 -18.37
CA VAL A 156 0.80 1.68 -18.64
C VAL A 156 -0.45 0.81 -18.87
N GLY A 157 -1.50 1.01 -18.08
CA GLY A 157 -2.77 0.30 -18.29
C GLY A 157 -3.41 0.60 -19.66
N ILE A 158 -3.46 1.87 -20.04
CA ILE A 158 -4.02 2.29 -21.35
C ILE A 158 -3.17 1.75 -22.50
N THR A 159 -1.84 1.88 -22.43
CA THR A 159 -0.96 1.38 -23.49
C THR A 159 -1.09 -0.13 -23.66
N ASN A 160 -1.17 -0.87 -22.57
CA ASN A 160 -1.43 -2.32 -22.63
C ASN A 160 -2.78 -2.64 -23.27
N LEU A 161 -3.85 -1.94 -22.91
CA LEU A 161 -5.17 -2.14 -23.52
C LEU A 161 -5.18 -1.86 -25.02
N LEU A 162 -4.39 -0.90 -25.50
CA LEU A 162 -4.30 -0.57 -26.93
C LEU A 162 -3.41 -1.52 -27.72
N THR A 163 -2.43 -2.16 -27.07
CA THR A 163 -1.45 -3.06 -27.73
C THR A 163 -1.80 -4.53 -27.62
N ILE A 164 -2.73 -4.88 -26.74
CA ILE A 164 -3.12 -6.27 -26.54
C ILE A 164 -3.99 -6.74 -27.70
N ASN A 165 -3.54 -7.79 -28.40
CA ASN A 165 -4.35 -8.54 -29.34
C ASN A 165 -5.52 -9.22 -28.60
N PRO A 166 -6.73 -9.28 -29.19
CA PRO A 166 -7.94 -9.83 -28.56
C PRO A 166 -7.92 -11.34 -28.24
N GLU A 167 -6.82 -12.02 -28.46
CA GLU A 167 -6.62 -13.45 -28.13
C GLU A 167 -6.24 -13.71 -26.66
N ILE A 168 -6.54 -12.77 -25.75
CA ILE A 168 -6.31 -13.05 -24.33
C ILE A 168 -7.36 -14.04 -23.86
N GLU A 169 -6.95 -15.27 -23.67
CA GLU A 169 -7.72 -16.24 -22.90
C GLU A 169 -7.89 -15.74 -21.46
N LEU A 170 -9.07 -15.23 -21.18
CA LEU A 170 -9.42 -14.87 -19.80
C LEU A 170 -9.37 -16.15 -18.94
N PRO A 171 -8.72 -16.12 -17.79
CA PRO A 171 -8.67 -17.29 -16.93
C PRO A 171 -10.08 -17.75 -16.56
N VAL A 172 -10.26 -19.08 -16.52
CA VAL A 172 -11.54 -19.72 -16.20
C VAL A 172 -12.03 -19.22 -14.84
N MET A 173 -13.31 -18.86 -14.74
CA MET A 173 -13.93 -18.40 -13.49
C MET A 173 -13.70 -19.39 -12.34
N LYS A 174 -12.87 -19.03 -11.37
CA LYS A 174 -12.65 -19.83 -10.18
C LYS A 174 -13.58 -19.41 -9.04
N ARG A 175 -14.09 -20.41 -8.30
CA ARG A 175 -14.83 -20.15 -7.05
C ARG A 175 -13.85 -19.60 -5.99
N GLY A 176 -14.33 -18.68 -5.14
CA GLY A 176 -13.52 -18.14 -4.02
C GLY A 176 -13.03 -16.69 -4.20
N TRP A 177 -13.44 -16.00 -5.25
CA TRP A 177 -13.10 -14.61 -5.51
C TRP A 177 -13.46 -13.67 -4.33
N PHE A 178 -14.60 -13.91 -3.68
CA PHE A 178 -15.05 -13.14 -2.53
C PHE A 178 -14.10 -13.31 -1.33
N LEU A 179 -13.68 -14.55 -1.05
CA LEU A 179 -12.70 -14.83 0.00
C LEU A 179 -11.33 -14.20 -0.31
N SER A 180 -10.94 -14.18 -1.60
CA SER A 180 -9.73 -13.51 -2.05
C SER A 180 -9.80 -11.99 -1.80
N SER A 181 -10.95 -11.37 -2.09
CA SER A 181 -11.20 -9.95 -1.82
C SER A 181 -11.07 -9.62 -0.32
N ILE A 182 -11.64 -10.48 0.55
CA ILE A 182 -11.51 -10.32 2.00
C ILE A 182 -10.06 -10.51 2.45
N LYS A 183 -9.36 -11.52 1.93
CA LYS A 183 -7.93 -11.73 2.24
C LYS A 183 -7.10 -10.52 1.85
N TYR A 184 -7.36 -9.94 0.69
CA TYR A 184 -6.66 -8.72 0.26
C TYR A 184 -6.92 -7.54 1.20
N CYS A 185 -8.17 -7.33 1.64
CA CYS A 185 -8.50 -6.31 2.63
C CYS A 185 -7.82 -6.53 3.99
N SER A 186 -7.57 -7.79 4.38
CA SER A 186 -6.89 -8.10 5.63
C SER A 186 -5.37 -8.04 5.53
N TYR A 187 -4.83 -8.08 4.30
CA TYR A 187 -3.41 -7.96 4.01
C TYR A 187 -2.97 -6.49 3.99
N ASN A 188 -3.80 -5.59 3.42
CA ASN A 188 -3.59 -4.16 3.36
C ASN A 188 -4.29 -3.42 4.52
#